data_4b9b581641884fc19c2a77b168e6028b
#
_entry.id   4b9b581641884fc19c2a77b168e6028b
#
_cell.length_a   1.000
_cell.length_b   1.000
_cell.length_c   1.000
_cell.angle_alpha   90.00
_cell.angle_beta   90.00
_cell.angle_gamma   90.00
#
_symmetry.space_group_name_H-M   'P 1'
#
loop_
_entity.id
_entity.type
_entity.pdbx_description
1 polymer ?
#
loop_
_entity_poly.entity_id
_entity_poly.type
_entity_poly.pdbx_seq_one_letter_code
_entity_poly.pdbx_strand_id
1 'polypeptide(L)'
;MAELRDLQVSNRLVIPKSFLAVRYSRSGGPGGQHVNKIESKVDLRLDLEGMAELLGEDRVARLRLAFVNRLDGDGKLQIVSSEHRQQSMNLEAALARMELLVREALAPRKTRRKTKPTRGSNERRLQDKKQRAQTKKTRRDKNF
;
A
#
# COMPACT_ATOMS: atom_id res chain seq x y z
N MET A 1 10.16 -3.45 -28.18
CA MET A 1 9.87 -2.39 -27.16
C MET A 1 8.80 -2.95 -26.25
N ALA A 2 8.88 -2.75 -24.96
CA ALA A 2 7.75 -3.09 -24.08
C ALA A 2 6.60 -2.13 -24.40
N GLU A 3 5.46 -2.69 -24.71
CA GLU A 3 4.25 -1.94 -24.98
C GLU A 3 3.38 -1.88 -23.72
N LEU A 4 2.63 -0.80 -23.59
CA LEU A 4 1.64 -0.66 -22.55
C LEU A 4 0.57 -1.75 -22.75
N ARG A 5 0.38 -2.60 -21.74
CA ARG A 5 -0.58 -3.70 -21.76
C ARG A 5 -1.66 -3.50 -20.71
N ASP A 6 -2.73 -4.27 -20.83
CA ASP A 6 -3.76 -4.32 -19.82
C ASP A 6 -3.19 -4.86 -18.49
N LEU A 7 -3.70 -4.35 -17.35
CA LEU A 7 -3.30 -4.83 -16.02
C LEU A 7 -4.13 -6.04 -15.62
N GLN A 8 -3.46 -7.16 -15.39
CA GLN A 8 -4.08 -8.38 -14.91
C GLN A 8 -4.14 -8.38 -13.37
N VAL A 9 -5.17 -7.78 -12.80
CA VAL A 9 -5.33 -7.68 -11.33
C VAL A 9 -5.73 -9.02 -10.71
N SER A 10 -6.65 -9.74 -11.35
CA SER A 10 -7.07 -11.09 -10.95
C SER A 10 -7.64 -11.85 -12.15
N ASN A 11 -7.98 -13.14 -11.94
CA ASN A 11 -8.63 -13.95 -12.99
C ASN A 11 -9.97 -13.38 -13.48
N ARG A 12 -10.59 -12.48 -12.70
CA ARG A 12 -11.89 -11.87 -13.00
C ARG A 12 -11.84 -10.38 -13.24
N LEU A 13 -10.68 -9.75 -13.05
CA LEU A 13 -10.53 -8.31 -13.17
C LEU A 13 -9.29 -7.97 -13.99
N VAL A 14 -9.55 -7.43 -15.16
CA VAL A 14 -8.56 -6.86 -16.07
C VAL A 14 -8.87 -5.37 -16.21
N ILE A 15 -7.87 -4.54 -16.04
CA ILE A 15 -7.98 -3.09 -16.23
C ILE A 15 -7.39 -2.77 -17.61
N PRO A 16 -8.19 -2.24 -18.54
CA PRO A 16 -7.73 -1.86 -19.86
C PRO A 16 -6.62 -0.81 -19.82
N LYS A 17 -5.68 -0.92 -20.74
CA LYS A 17 -4.58 0.05 -20.90
C LYS A 17 -5.04 1.48 -21.19
N SER A 18 -6.28 1.68 -21.62
CA SER A 18 -6.88 2.99 -21.84
C SER A 18 -6.94 3.86 -20.59
N PHE A 19 -6.96 3.24 -19.39
CA PHE A 19 -6.90 3.94 -18.10
C PHE A 19 -5.46 4.19 -17.63
N LEU A 20 -4.46 3.76 -18.39
CA LEU A 20 -3.05 3.94 -18.07
C LEU A 20 -2.44 5.05 -18.91
N ALA A 21 -1.64 5.89 -18.26
CA ALA A 21 -0.77 6.85 -18.91
C ALA A 21 0.68 6.57 -18.50
N VAL A 22 1.59 6.61 -19.45
CA VAL A 22 3.02 6.43 -19.20
C VAL A 22 3.79 7.65 -19.67
N ARG A 23 4.74 8.11 -18.85
CA ARG A 23 5.71 9.14 -19.21
C ARG A 23 7.11 8.58 -19.01
N TYR A 24 8.00 8.93 -19.92
CA TYR A 24 9.40 8.58 -19.87
C TYR A 24 10.22 9.82 -19.53
N SER A 25 11.23 9.66 -18.73
CA SER A 25 12.17 10.73 -18.35
C SER A 25 13.54 10.15 -18.07
N ARG A 26 14.51 11.03 -17.98
CA ARG A 26 15.89 10.67 -17.63
C ARG A 26 15.95 10.29 -16.15
N SER A 27 16.69 9.24 -15.82
CA SER A 27 16.96 8.90 -14.42
C SER A 27 17.96 9.93 -13.87
N GLY A 28 17.61 10.63 -12.78
CA GLY A 28 18.52 11.49 -12.06
C GLY A 28 19.47 10.63 -11.21
N GLY A 29 20.76 10.98 -11.19
CA GLY A 29 21.76 10.34 -10.34
C GLY A 29 23.19 10.71 -10.76
N PRO A 30 24.20 10.47 -9.90
CA PRO A 30 25.60 10.63 -10.25
C PRO A 30 25.99 9.50 -11.21
N GLY A 31 25.75 9.69 -12.50
CA GLY A 31 26.07 8.74 -13.56
C GLY A 31 26.78 9.41 -14.71
N GLY A 32 27.61 8.64 -15.44
CA GLY A 32 28.34 9.10 -16.60
C GLY A 32 27.43 9.55 -17.74
N GLN A 33 28.02 10.00 -18.86
CA GLN A 33 27.32 10.62 -20.00
C GLN A 33 26.15 9.80 -20.59
N HIS A 34 26.13 8.47 -20.41
CA HIS A 34 25.04 7.59 -20.87
C HIS A 34 23.73 7.78 -20.08
N VAL A 35 23.80 8.02 -18.78
CA VAL A 35 22.60 8.20 -17.91
C VAL A 35 21.83 9.46 -18.28
N ASN A 36 22.54 10.48 -18.77
CA ASN A 36 21.97 11.78 -19.14
C ASN A 36 21.32 11.80 -20.54
N LYS A 37 21.48 10.73 -21.35
CA LYS A 37 21.00 10.69 -22.73
C LYS A 37 19.79 9.74 -22.92
N ILE A 38 19.56 8.79 -22.02
CA ILE A 38 18.53 7.76 -22.16
C ILE A 38 17.38 8.01 -21.18
N GLU A 39 16.17 8.10 -21.70
CA GLU A 39 14.95 8.24 -20.90
C GLU A 39 14.46 6.87 -20.41
N SER A 40 15.20 6.28 -19.48
CA SER A 40 14.89 4.95 -18.93
C SER A 40 13.92 4.96 -17.77
N LYS A 41 13.73 6.10 -17.10
CA LYS A 41 12.79 6.22 -15.99
C LYS A 41 11.36 6.25 -16.49
N VAL A 42 10.51 5.44 -15.90
CA VAL A 42 9.10 5.27 -16.22
C VAL A 42 8.26 5.87 -15.11
N ASP A 43 7.32 6.75 -15.45
CA ASP A 43 6.25 7.27 -14.59
C ASP A 43 4.92 6.72 -15.13
N LEU A 44 4.39 5.70 -14.48
CA LEU A 44 3.12 5.04 -14.82
C LEU A 44 2.00 5.59 -13.94
N ARG A 45 0.91 6.01 -14.56
CA ARG A 45 -0.26 6.57 -13.88
C ARG A 45 -1.51 5.81 -14.25
N LEU A 46 -2.35 5.56 -13.26
CA LEU A 46 -3.64 4.90 -13.40
C LEU A 46 -4.76 5.88 -13.07
N ASP A 47 -5.67 6.07 -14.00
CA ASP A 47 -6.84 6.94 -13.85
C ASP A 47 -7.92 6.24 -13.02
N LEU A 48 -8.01 6.60 -11.73
CA LEU A 48 -8.98 6.02 -10.81
C LEU A 48 -10.39 6.53 -11.05
N GLU A 49 -10.54 7.78 -11.52
CA GLU A 49 -11.84 8.38 -11.78
C GLU A 49 -12.51 7.75 -13.00
N GLY A 50 -11.77 7.65 -14.11
CA GLY A 50 -12.27 6.98 -15.31
C GLY A 50 -12.65 5.52 -15.11
N MET A 51 -12.09 4.86 -14.08
CA MET A 51 -12.44 3.46 -13.76
C MET A 51 -13.71 3.30 -12.93
N ALA A 52 -14.38 4.36 -12.50
CA ALA A 52 -15.57 4.26 -11.65
C ALA A 52 -16.71 3.44 -12.31
N GLU A 53 -16.88 3.57 -13.62
CA GLU A 53 -17.85 2.77 -14.37
C GLU A 53 -17.48 1.27 -14.43
N LEU A 54 -16.19 0.96 -14.50
CA LEU A 54 -15.70 -0.43 -14.58
C LEU A 54 -15.70 -1.14 -13.22
N LEU A 55 -15.24 -0.46 -12.18
CA LEU A 55 -15.02 -1.05 -10.85
C LEU A 55 -16.17 -0.81 -9.87
N GLY A 56 -16.93 0.26 -10.07
CA GLY A 56 -17.88 0.80 -9.11
C GLY A 56 -17.22 1.78 -8.13
N GLU A 57 -17.98 2.76 -7.67
CA GLU A 57 -17.54 3.85 -6.79
C GLU A 57 -16.91 3.35 -5.49
N ASP A 58 -17.46 2.31 -4.86
CA ASP A 58 -16.94 1.76 -3.61
C ASP A 58 -15.51 1.23 -3.74
N ARG A 59 -15.19 0.57 -4.85
CA ARG A 59 -13.84 0.05 -5.10
C ARG A 59 -12.86 1.17 -5.41
N VAL A 60 -13.28 2.16 -6.16
CA VAL A 60 -12.47 3.35 -6.44
C VAL A 60 -12.18 4.13 -5.15
N ALA A 61 -13.19 4.33 -4.30
CA ALA A 61 -13.00 4.95 -2.99
C ALA A 61 -11.99 4.19 -2.13
N ARG A 62 -12.04 2.85 -2.14
CA ARG A 62 -11.07 2.00 -1.44
C ARG A 62 -9.66 2.17 -1.98
N LEU A 63 -9.48 2.24 -3.30
CA LEU A 63 -8.18 2.50 -3.92
C LEU A 63 -7.64 3.88 -3.53
N ARG A 64 -8.46 4.92 -3.57
CA ARG A 64 -8.07 6.28 -3.14
C ARG A 64 -7.62 6.32 -1.69
N LEU A 65 -8.34 5.65 -0.79
CA LEU A 65 -7.97 5.57 0.62
C LEU A 65 -6.67 4.77 0.84
N ALA A 66 -6.49 3.68 0.10
CA ALA A 66 -5.29 2.86 0.23
C ALA A 66 -4.03 3.57 -0.26
N PHE A 67 -4.16 4.46 -1.24
CA PHE A 67 -3.03 5.08 -1.93
C PHE A 67 -2.97 6.60 -1.81
N VAL A 68 -3.56 7.18 -0.77
CA VAL A 68 -3.59 8.64 -0.56
C VAL A 68 -2.22 9.32 -0.72
N ASN A 69 -1.13 8.66 -0.32
CA ASN A 69 0.24 9.16 -0.42
C ASN A 69 0.90 8.90 -1.79
N ARG A 70 0.21 8.26 -2.72
CA ARG A 70 0.69 7.90 -4.06
C ARG A 70 -0.19 8.47 -5.17
N LEU A 71 -1.18 9.27 -4.81
CA LEU A 71 -1.98 10.01 -5.77
C LEU A 71 -1.22 11.25 -6.21
N ASP A 72 -1.26 11.53 -7.51
CA ASP A 72 -0.78 12.80 -8.03
C ASP A 72 -1.80 13.93 -7.80
N GLY A 73 -1.46 15.14 -8.26
CA GLY A 73 -2.34 16.31 -8.12
C GLY A 73 -3.70 16.18 -8.83
N ASP A 74 -3.80 15.27 -9.80
CA ASP A 74 -5.03 14.96 -10.54
C ASP A 74 -5.79 13.76 -9.96
N GLY A 75 -5.34 13.20 -8.83
CA GLY A 75 -5.96 12.06 -8.18
C GLY A 75 -5.70 10.71 -8.86
N LYS A 76 -4.69 10.63 -9.73
CA LYS A 76 -4.26 9.39 -10.40
C LYS A 76 -3.24 8.67 -9.56
N LEU A 77 -3.31 7.34 -9.52
CA LEU A 77 -2.31 6.53 -8.84
C LEU A 77 -1.01 6.51 -9.64
N GLN A 78 0.07 7.01 -9.04
CA GLN A 78 1.38 7.15 -9.68
C GLN A 78 2.37 6.10 -9.17
N ILE A 79 3.09 5.46 -10.09
CA ILE A 79 4.21 4.58 -9.80
C ILE A 79 5.39 4.96 -10.68
N VAL A 80 6.54 5.18 -10.05
CA VAL A 80 7.79 5.47 -10.73
C VAL A 80 8.73 4.28 -10.64
N SER A 81 9.35 3.90 -11.76
CA SER A 81 10.39 2.86 -11.83
C SER A 81 11.60 3.36 -12.59
N SER A 82 12.78 3.20 -11.98
CA SER A 82 14.08 3.56 -12.56
C SER A 82 15.19 2.60 -12.14
N GLU A 83 14.82 1.34 -11.81
CA GLU A 83 15.71 0.33 -11.22
C GLU A 83 16.60 -0.34 -12.28
N HIS A 84 16.14 -0.36 -13.52
CA HIS A 84 16.81 -1.03 -14.63
C HIS A 84 17.38 -0.03 -15.64
N ARG A 85 18.40 -0.47 -16.37
CA ARG A 85 19.01 0.33 -17.46
C ARG A 85 18.08 0.47 -18.65
N GLN A 86 17.25 -0.55 -18.91
CA GLN A 86 16.33 -0.58 -20.05
C GLN A 86 14.97 -0.03 -19.66
N GLN A 87 14.45 0.85 -20.49
CA GLN A 87 13.11 1.43 -20.35
C GLN A 87 12.01 0.37 -20.30
N SER A 88 12.12 -0.67 -21.15
CA SER A 88 11.18 -1.79 -21.21
C SER A 88 11.08 -2.55 -19.89
N MET A 89 12.23 -2.82 -19.25
CA MET A 89 12.25 -3.51 -17.94
C MET A 89 11.66 -2.65 -16.83
N ASN A 90 11.87 -1.32 -16.87
CA ASN A 90 11.25 -0.40 -15.92
C ASN A 90 9.73 -0.31 -16.13
N LEU A 91 9.25 -0.38 -17.38
CA LEU A 91 7.82 -0.40 -17.66
C LEU A 91 7.18 -1.69 -17.13
N GLU A 92 7.75 -2.85 -17.37
CA GLU A 92 7.26 -4.12 -16.82
C GLU A 92 7.27 -4.14 -15.29
N ALA A 93 8.33 -3.62 -14.67
CA ALA A 93 8.40 -3.51 -13.22
C ALA A 93 7.31 -2.57 -12.66
N ALA A 94 7.03 -1.45 -13.33
CA ALA A 94 5.96 -0.52 -12.94
C ALA A 94 4.58 -1.16 -13.10
N LEU A 95 4.32 -1.87 -14.21
CA LEU A 95 3.06 -2.59 -14.46
C LEU A 95 2.84 -3.68 -13.41
N ALA A 96 3.82 -4.53 -13.16
CA ALA A 96 3.74 -5.60 -12.15
C ALA A 96 3.47 -5.04 -10.75
N ARG A 97 4.12 -3.94 -10.38
CA ARG A 97 3.91 -3.25 -9.11
C ARG A 97 2.51 -2.65 -9.02
N MET A 98 2.01 -2.06 -10.09
CA MET A 98 0.64 -1.54 -10.16
C MET A 98 -0.39 -2.65 -9.98
N GLU A 99 -0.25 -3.77 -10.68
CA GLU A 99 -1.10 -4.96 -10.55
C GLU A 99 -1.16 -5.46 -9.10
N LEU A 100 0.01 -5.61 -8.47
CA LEU A 100 0.11 -6.08 -7.07
C LEU A 100 -0.60 -5.13 -6.12
N LEU A 101 -0.33 -3.83 -6.20
CA LEU A 101 -0.91 -2.83 -5.33
C LEU A 101 -2.44 -2.77 -5.45
N VAL A 102 -2.96 -2.75 -6.68
CA VAL A 102 -4.41 -2.73 -6.93
C VAL A 102 -5.05 -4.03 -6.41
N ARG A 103 -4.42 -5.18 -6.62
CA ARG A 103 -4.88 -6.48 -6.11
C ARG A 103 -4.98 -6.49 -4.58
N GLU A 104 -3.94 -6.03 -3.90
CA GLU A 104 -3.90 -5.97 -2.43
C GLU A 104 -4.94 -5.01 -1.86
N ALA A 105 -5.12 -3.85 -2.48
CA ALA A 105 -6.11 -2.86 -2.03
C ALA A 105 -7.55 -3.34 -2.22
N LEU A 106 -7.82 -4.10 -3.28
CA LEU A 106 -9.14 -4.66 -3.56
C LEU A 106 -9.42 -5.98 -2.84
N ALA A 107 -8.40 -6.62 -2.27
CA ALA A 107 -8.58 -7.85 -1.51
C ALA A 107 -9.55 -7.64 -0.33
N PRO A 108 -10.43 -8.61 -0.04
CA PRO A 108 -11.35 -8.51 1.08
C PRO A 108 -10.57 -8.47 2.39
N ARG A 109 -10.75 -7.42 3.19
CA ARG A 109 -10.11 -7.32 4.50
C ARG A 109 -10.76 -8.30 5.47
N LYS A 110 -9.95 -9.18 6.03
CA LYS A 110 -10.39 -10.07 7.10
C LYS A 110 -10.72 -9.26 8.35
N THR A 111 -11.97 -9.27 8.79
CA THR A 111 -12.39 -8.61 10.03
C THR A 111 -11.69 -9.26 11.22
N ARG A 112 -10.95 -8.46 11.99
CA ARG A 112 -10.29 -8.93 13.20
C ARG A 112 -11.34 -9.19 14.27
N ARG A 113 -11.52 -10.46 14.65
CA ARG A 113 -12.38 -10.82 15.78
C ARG A 113 -11.71 -10.40 17.10
N LYS A 114 -12.48 -9.77 17.99
CA LYS A 114 -12.02 -9.46 19.34
C LYS A 114 -11.71 -10.75 20.08
N THR A 115 -10.52 -10.89 20.60
CA THR A 115 -10.12 -12.02 21.44
C THR A 115 -10.48 -11.72 22.90
N LYS A 116 -11.00 -12.72 23.62
CA LYS A 116 -11.22 -12.61 25.07
C LYS A 116 -9.90 -12.88 25.81
N PRO A 117 -9.63 -12.21 26.96
CA PRO A 117 -8.47 -12.52 27.78
C PRO A 117 -8.50 -13.99 28.22
N THR A 118 -7.34 -14.62 28.26
CA THR A 118 -7.22 -16.00 28.73
C THR A 118 -7.49 -16.07 30.25
N ARG A 119 -7.91 -17.25 30.76
CA ARG A 119 -8.11 -17.48 32.19
C ARG A 119 -6.86 -17.13 33.02
N GLY A 120 -5.68 -17.58 32.58
CA GLY A 120 -4.43 -17.27 33.28
C GLY A 120 -4.06 -15.77 33.24
N SER A 121 -4.46 -15.01 32.22
CA SER A 121 -4.28 -13.55 32.19
C SER A 121 -5.17 -12.87 33.25
N ASN A 122 -6.41 -13.33 33.40
CA ASN A 122 -7.32 -12.82 34.40
C ASN A 122 -6.86 -13.15 35.83
N GLU A 123 -6.36 -14.38 36.05
CA GLU A 123 -5.82 -14.81 37.34
C GLU A 123 -4.60 -13.99 37.74
N ARG A 124 -3.64 -13.80 36.83
CA ARG A 124 -2.48 -12.92 37.07
C ARG A 124 -2.90 -11.49 37.41
N ARG A 125 -3.81 -10.91 36.66
CA ARG A 125 -4.34 -9.57 36.94
C ARG A 125 -4.98 -9.45 38.33
N LEU A 126 -5.69 -10.50 38.76
CA LEU A 126 -6.29 -10.55 40.09
C LEU A 126 -5.24 -10.68 41.21
N GLN A 127 -4.21 -11.49 40.99
CA GLN A 127 -3.09 -11.61 41.95
C GLN A 127 -2.34 -10.31 42.08
N ASP A 128 -1.98 -9.64 41.00
CA ASP A 128 -1.33 -8.33 41.02
C ASP A 128 -2.17 -7.28 41.76
N LYS A 129 -3.49 -7.31 41.53
CA LYS A 129 -4.42 -6.40 42.23
C LYS A 129 -4.43 -6.68 43.74
N LYS A 130 -4.43 -7.95 44.16
CA LYS A 130 -4.37 -8.33 45.59
C LYS A 130 -3.05 -7.91 46.22
N GLN A 131 -1.90 -8.14 45.56
CA GLN A 131 -0.59 -7.71 46.08
C GLN A 131 -0.50 -6.19 46.23
N ARG A 132 -0.97 -5.42 45.25
CA ARG A 132 -1.01 -3.95 45.36
C ARG A 132 -1.92 -3.47 46.48
N ALA A 133 -3.06 -4.12 46.72
CA ALA A 133 -3.94 -3.82 47.81
C ALA A 133 -3.30 -4.08 49.18
N GLN A 134 -2.61 -5.23 49.34
CA GLN A 134 -1.85 -5.54 50.55
C GLN A 134 -0.74 -4.52 50.80
N THR A 135 0.05 -4.19 49.79
CA THR A 135 1.12 -3.18 49.93
C THR A 135 0.57 -1.83 50.37
N LYS A 136 -0.59 -1.39 49.80
CA LYS A 136 -1.25 -0.15 50.21
C LYS A 136 -1.72 -0.22 51.67
N LYS A 137 -2.30 -1.35 52.11
CA LYS A 137 -2.75 -1.56 53.49
C LYS A 137 -1.56 -1.48 54.44
N THR A 138 -0.47 -2.20 54.17
CA THR A 138 0.74 -2.18 55.02
C THR A 138 1.37 -0.79 55.14
N ARG A 139 1.35 0.02 54.06
CA ARG A 139 1.86 1.40 54.12
C ARG A 139 0.96 2.29 54.96
N ARG A 140 -0.36 2.11 54.93
CA ARG A 140 -1.31 2.88 55.73
C ARG A 140 -1.16 2.53 57.20
N ASP A 141 -0.97 1.25 57.55
CA ASP A 141 -0.83 0.77 58.90
C ASP A 141 0.52 1.16 59.55
N LYS A 142 1.54 1.56 58.75
CA LYS A 142 2.84 2.06 59.23
C LYS A 142 2.89 3.57 59.46
N ASN A 143 1.86 4.29 59.07
CA ASN A 143 1.78 5.75 59.21
C ASN A 143 0.93 6.18 60.43
N PHE A 144 0.78 5.28 61.43
CA PHE A 144 0.22 5.57 62.73
C PHE A 144 1.25 5.38 63.84
#